data_b7bd6e047cb7f7504523eb703ab180da
#
_entry.id   b7bd6e047cb7f7504523eb703ab180da
#
_cell.length_a   1.000
_cell.length_b   1.000
_cell.length_c   1.000
_cell.angle_alpha   90.00
_cell.angle_beta   90.00
_cell.angle_gamma   90.00
#
_symmetry.space_group_name_H-M   'P 1'
#
loop_
_entity.id
_entity.type
_entity.pdbx_description
1 polymer ?
#
loop_
_entity_poly.entity_id
_entity_poly.type
_entity_poly.pdbx_seq_one_letter_code
_entity_poly.pdbx_strand_id
1 'polypeptide(L)'
;SGVPDERVIELHGNSTYATCLDCGERHELAEILAPFKRDETLPACKNCGSPYVKTATISFGQQMPEDAMRAAEIETMACDLLIAIGSSLVVYPAAGFPLIAKRNGAKYAILNRDETEHDSYADLVVNDEIGYVLGDAVNVN
;
A
#
# COMPACT_ATOMS: atom_id res chain seq x y z
N SER A 1 -1.66 -7.71 -11.78
CA SER A 1 -2.78 -6.83 -12.17
C SER A 1 -2.61 -6.26 -13.58
N GLY A 2 -1.38 -6.25 -14.12
CA GLY A 2 -1.08 -5.61 -15.40
C GLY A 2 -0.94 -4.09 -15.34
N VAL A 3 -1.02 -3.50 -14.16
CA VAL A 3 -0.66 -2.09 -13.96
C VAL A 3 0.86 -1.96 -14.01
N PRO A 4 1.42 -1.07 -14.87
CA PRO A 4 2.85 -0.82 -14.92
C PRO A 4 3.41 -0.33 -13.59
N ASP A 5 4.62 -0.78 -13.21
CA ASP A 5 5.22 -0.47 -11.90
C ASP A 5 5.37 1.04 -11.65
N GLU A 6 5.65 1.81 -12.71
CA GLU A 6 5.77 3.29 -12.64
C GLU A 6 4.45 4.00 -12.31
N ARG A 7 3.32 3.28 -12.35
CA ARG A 7 2.00 3.78 -11.94
C ARG A 7 1.57 3.32 -10.56
N VAL A 8 2.42 2.57 -9.86
CA VAL A 8 2.15 2.06 -8.52
C VAL A 8 2.90 2.88 -7.49
N ILE A 9 2.21 3.43 -6.51
CA ILE A 9 2.79 4.17 -5.40
C ILE A 9 2.60 3.35 -4.12
N GLU A 10 3.69 2.78 -3.60
CA GLU A 10 3.67 1.91 -2.42
C GLU A 10 3.84 2.74 -1.13
N LEU A 11 2.75 3.27 -0.58
CA LEU A 11 2.79 4.08 0.65
C LEU A 11 3.23 3.29 1.89
N HIS A 12 2.80 2.03 1.99
CA HIS A 12 3.10 1.17 3.14
C HIS A 12 4.23 0.16 2.86
N GLY A 13 4.96 0.39 1.77
CA GLY A 13 6.05 -0.47 1.32
C GLY A 13 5.57 -1.79 0.76
N ASN A 14 6.47 -2.78 0.74
CA ASN A 14 6.28 -4.04 0.06
C ASN A 14 6.76 -5.22 0.91
N SER A 15 6.02 -6.32 0.92
CA SER A 15 6.37 -7.54 1.65
C SER A 15 7.09 -8.60 0.81
N THR A 16 7.42 -8.32 -0.47
CA THR A 16 8.07 -9.29 -1.36
C THR A 16 9.59 -9.26 -1.26
N TYR A 17 10.16 -8.21 -0.66
CA TYR A 17 11.59 -8.09 -0.42
C TYR A 17 11.87 -7.54 0.98
N ALA A 18 13.13 -7.57 1.39
CA ALA A 18 13.60 -7.01 2.66
C ALA A 18 14.64 -5.93 2.42
N THR A 19 14.80 -5.02 3.38
CA THR A 19 15.83 -3.98 3.37
C THR A 19 16.61 -3.95 4.66
N CYS A 20 17.89 -3.61 4.59
CA CYS A 20 18.70 -3.31 5.74
C CYS A 20 18.39 -1.91 6.26
N LEU A 21 18.08 -1.79 7.56
CA LEU A 21 17.75 -0.50 8.17
C LEU A 21 18.97 0.43 8.30
N ASP A 22 20.19 -0.12 8.31
CA ASP A 22 21.42 0.68 8.47
C ASP A 22 21.96 1.22 7.16
N CYS A 23 21.92 0.44 6.06
CA CYS A 23 22.54 0.84 4.80
C CYS A 23 21.58 0.86 3.59
N GLY A 24 20.30 0.49 3.78
CA GLY A 24 19.30 0.48 2.72
C GLY A 24 19.42 -0.66 1.70
N GLU A 25 20.40 -1.57 1.85
CA GLU A 25 20.59 -2.68 0.91
C GLU A 25 19.35 -3.55 0.80
N ARG A 26 18.94 -3.82 -0.45
CA ARG A 26 17.80 -4.70 -0.75
C ARG A 26 18.22 -6.16 -0.78
N HIS A 27 17.36 -7.01 -0.23
CA HIS A 27 17.52 -8.46 -0.16
C HIS A 27 16.27 -9.14 -0.70
N GLU A 28 16.47 -10.20 -1.47
CA GLU A 28 15.36 -11.06 -1.85
C GLU A 28 14.84 -11.81 -0.62
N LEU A 29 13.52 -11.81 -0.42
CA LEU A 29 12.91 -12.38 0.78
C LEU A 29 13.22 -13.88 0.92
N ALA A 30 13.30 -14.61 -0.18
CA ALA A 30 13.64 -16.01 -0.19
C ALA A 30 15.06 -16.28 0.38
N GLU A 31 16.05 -15.42 0.06
CA GLU A 31 17.41 -15.50 0.57
C GLU A 31 17.46 -15.27 2.09
N ILE A 32 16.64 -14.36 2.59
CA ILE A 32 16.53 -14.06 4.02
C ILE A 32 15.81 -15.19 4.77
N LEU A 33 14.74 -15.73 4.20
CA LEU A 33 13.91 -16.73 4.88
C LEU A 33 14.51 -18.15 4.84
N ALA A 34 15.32 -18.49 3.84
CA ALA A 34 15.84 -19.85 3.70
C ALA A 34 16.73 -20.29 4.87
N PRO A 35 17.74 -19.53 5.34
CA PRO A 35 18.51 -19.86 6.53
C PRO A 35 17.63 -19.94 7.78
N PHE A 36 16.75 -18.97 7.98
CA PHE A 36 15.86 -18.93 9.14
C PHE A 36 14.94 -20.17 9.21
N LYS A 37 14.35 -20.58 8.09
CA LYS A 37 13.49 -21.78 8.02
C LYS A 37 14.25 -23.08 8.24
N ARG A 38 15.55 -23.12 7.88
CA ARG A 38 16.38 -24.31 8.00
C ARG A 38 16.87 -24.55 9.44
N ASP A 39 17.36 -23.50 10.10
CA ASP A 39 18.10 -23.64 11.37
C ASP A 39 17.93 -22.39 12.30
N GLU A 40 16.92 -21.56 12.06
CA GLU A 40 16.64 -20.33 12.82
C GLU A 40 17.79 -19.30 12.80
N THR A 41 18.72 -19.40 11.85
CA THR A 41 19.77 -18.40 11.68
C THR A 41 19.16 -17.06 11.33
N LEU A 42 19.42 -16.05 12.16
CA LEU A 42 18.95 -14.68 11.88
C LEU A 42 19.69 -14.10 10.67
N PRO A 43 18.97 -13.40 9.79
CA PRO A 43 19.58 -12.80 8.62
C PRO A 43 20.57 -11.69 9.02
N ALA A 44 21.64 -11.57 8.23
CA ALA A 44 22.53 -10.42 8.28
C ALA A 44 22.60 -9.77 6.91
N CYS A 45 22.79 -8.45 6.89
CA CYS A 45 22.91 -7.70 5.65
C CYS A 45 24.13 -8.16 4.86
N LYS A 46 23.95 -8.54 3.60
CA LYS A 46 25.04 -8.96 2.71
C LYS A 46 26.05 -7.86 2.38
N ASN A 47 25.66 -6.60 2.55
CA ASN A 47 26.51 -5.43 2.27
C ASN A 47 27.29 -4.95 3.51
N CYS A 48 26.60 -4.74 4.66
CA CYS A 48 27.24 -4.15 5.84
C CYS A 48 27.32 -5.10 7.05
N GLY A 49 26.77 -6.32 6.96
CA GLY A 49 26.78 -7.29 8.05
C GLY A 49 25.79 -6.99 9.19
N SER A 50 25.00 -5.93 9.09
CA SER A 50 24.02 -5.55 10.11
C SER A 50 22.95 -6.63 10.31
N PRO A 51 22.54 -6.94 11.55
CA PRO A 51 21.43 -7.83 11.84
C PRO A 51 20.04 -7.18 11.62
N TYR A 52 19.99 -5.88 11.33
CA TYR A 52 18.74 -5.14 11.21
C TYR A 52 18.18 -5.19 9.78
N VAL A 53 17.81 -6.41 9.36
CA VAL A 53 17.16 -6.66 8.08
C VAL A 53 15.71 -7.00 8.32
N LYS A 54 14.78 -6.26 7.70
CA LYS A 54 13.34 -6.50 7.80
C LYS A 54 12.66 -6.41 6.44
N THR A 55 11.46 -6.98 6.33
CA THR A 55 10.60 -6.76 5.15
C THR A 55 10.44 -5.26 4.89
N ALA A 56 10.41 -4.87 3.63
CA ALA A 56 10.34 -3.47 3.21
C ALA A 56 8.97 -2.82 3.45
N THR A 57 8.22 -3.30 4.45
CA THR A 57 6.96 -2.73 4.90
C THR A 57 7.20 -1.57 5.87
N ILE A 58 6.30 -0.61 5.90
CA ILE A 58 6.34 0.49 6.88
C ILE A 58 5.61 0.05 8.15
N SER A 59 6.32 0.06 9.27
CA SER A 59 5.76 -0.28 10.58
C SER A 59 5.10 0.93 11.24
N PHE A 60 4.16 0.70 12.15
CA PHE A 60 3.61 1.78 12.97
C PHE A 60 4.71 2.52 13.72
N GLY A 61 4.66 3.86 13.67
CA GLY A 61 5.71 4.73 14.22
C GLY A 61 6.92 4.94 13.32
N GLN A 62 7.03 4.24 12.21
CA GLN A 62 8.05 4.49 11.19
C GLN A 62 7.59 5.63 10.27
N GLN A 63 8.54 6.50 9.88
CA GLN A 63 8.27 7.56 8.92
C GLN A 63 7.85 6.96 7.57
N MET A 64 6.80 7.55 6.97
CA MET A 64 6.37 7.19 5.62
C MET A 64 7.40 7.64 4.59
N PRO A 65 7.55 6.92 3.45
CA PRO A 65 8.46 7.33 2.39
C PRO A 65 8.05 8.70 1.81
N GLU A 66 8.90 9.70 1.95
CA GLU A 66 8.57 11.09 1.55
C GLU A 66 8.26 11.22 0.07
N ASP A 67 9.03 10.55 -0.79
CA ASP A 67 8.81 10.59 -2.25
C ASP A 67 7.48 9.94 -2.64
N ALA A 68 7.13 8.80 -2.03
CA ALA A 68 5.84 8.14 -2.26
C ALA A 68 4.68 8.99 -1.76
N MET A 69 4.81 9.61 -0.59
CA MET A 69 3.81 10.53 -0.04
C MET A 69 3.58 11.73 -0.95
N ARG A 70 4.67 12.34 -1.44
CA ARG A 70 4.60 13.46 -2.39
C ARG A 70 3.95 13.06 -3.72
N ALA A 71 4.35 11.91 -4.27
CA ALA A 71 3.74 11.39 -5.49
C ALA A 71 2.24 11.13 -5.31
N ALA A 72 1.85 10.50 -4.20
CA ALA A 72 0.43 10.26 -3.90
C ALA A 72 -0.36 11.57 -3.74
N GLU A 73 0.23 12.60 -3.13
CA GLU A 73 -0.40 13.93 -3.01
C GLU A 73 -0.63 14.57 -4.40
N ILE A 74 0.36 14.53 -5.28
CA ILE A 74 0.26 15.06 -6.64
C ILE A 74 -0.88 14.39 -7.40
N GLU A 75 -0.92 13.05 -7.40
CA GLU A 75 -1.98 12.29 -8.09
C GLU A 75 -3.36 12.55 -7.45
N THR A 76 -3.42 12.65 -6.13
CA THR A 76 -4.65 12.96 -5.38
C THR A 76 -5.21 14.33 -5.76
N MET A 77 -4.35 15.33 -5.93
CA MET A 77 -4.76 16.69 -6.30
C MET A 77 -5.11 16.82 -7.79
N ALA A 78 -4.62 15.92 -8.63
CA ALA A 78 -4.84 15.95 -10.07
C ALA A 78 -6.04 15.09 -10.53
N CYS A 79 -6.49 14.15 -9.71
CA CYS A 79 -7.57 13.25 -10.11
C CYS A 79 -8.94 13.93 -10.12
N ASP A 80 -9.82 13.46 -11.00
CA ASP A 80 -11.25 13.80 -11.05
C ASP A 80 -12.13 12.67 -10.45
N LEU A 81 -11.55 11.48 -10.25
CA LEU A 81 -12.17 10.34 -9.58
C LEU A 81 -11.12 9.62 -8.72
N LEU A 82 -11.46 9.38 -7.44
CA LEU A 82 -10.71 8.51 -6.55
C LEU A 82 -11.57 7.32 -6.14
N ILE A 83 -11.04 6.12 -6.27
CA ILE A 83 -11.73 4.89 -5.84
C ILE A 83 -10.89 4.23 -4.75
N ALA A 84 -11.45 4.07 -3.55
CA ALA A 84 -10.86 3.28 -2.47
C ALA A 84 -11.38 1.84 -2.57
N ILE A 85 -10.48 0.88 -2.67
CA ILE A 85 -10.82 -0.53 -2.87
C ILE A 85 -10.16 -1.38 -1.78
N GLY A 86 -10.95 -2.14 -1.04
CA GLY A 86 -10.46 -3.11 -0.05
C GLY A 86 -9.68 -2.48 1.10
N SER A 87 -10.11 -1.31 1.55
CA SER A 87 -9.46 -0.58 2.63
C SER A 87 -10.45 -0.20 3.72
N SER A 88 -10.05 -0.38 4.98
CA SER A 88 -10.82 0.09 6.14
C SER A 88 -10.77 1.61 6.33
N LEU A 89 -9.85 2.30 5.64
CA LEU A 89 -9.67 3.77 5.65
C LEU A 89 -9.42 4.37 7.05
N VAL A 90 -8.80 3.59 7.96
CA VAL A 90 -8.50 4.02 9.34
C VAL A 90 -7.02 4.34 9.58
N VAL A 91 -6.12 4.00 8.62
CA VAL A 91 -4.68 4.17 8.80
C VAL A 91 -4.22 5.48 8.15
N TYR A 92 -3.94 6.46 9.00
CA TYR A 92 -3.39 7.75 8.57
C TYR A 92 -1.86 7.71 8.50
N PRO A 93 -1.24 8.48 7.57
CA PRO A 93 -1.85 9.54 6.75
C PRO A 93 -2.54 9.05 5.46
N ALA A 94 -2.38 7.79 5.03
CA ALA A 94 -2.89 7.31 3.75
C ALA A 94 -4.43 7.45 3.62
N ALA A 95 -5.18 7.18 4.69
CA ALA A 95 -6.63 7.38 4.72
C ALA A 95 -7.06 8.84 4.50
N GLY A 96 -6.15 9.80 4.60
CA GLY A 96 -6.44 11.21 4.32
C GLY A 96 -6.57 11.55 2.83
N PHE A 97 -5.90 10.81 1.94
CA PHE A 97 -5.89 11.13 0.50
C PHE A 97 -7.28 11.14 -0.15
N PRO A 98 -8.19 10.16 0.11
CA PRO A 98 -9.54 10.23 -0.44
C PRO A 98 -10.31 11.49 -0.04
N LEU A 99 -10.17 11.93 1.20
CA LEU A 99 -10.82 13.14 1.69
C LEU A 99 -10.22 14.41 1.06
N ILE A 100 -8.92 14.42 0.80
CA ILE A 100 -8.23 15.51 0.09
C ILE A 100 -8.74 15.57 -1.36
N ALA A 101 -8.77 14.45 -2.09
CA ALA A 101 -9.30 14.38 -3.45
C ALA A 101 -10.74 14.92 -3.51
N LYS A 102 -11.60 14.45 -2.60
CA LYS A 102 -12.99 14.90 -2.50
C LYS A 102 -13.12 16.41 -2.27
N ARG A 103 -12.32 16.96 -1.35
CA ARG A 103 -12.30 18.42 -1.10
C ARG A 103 -11.80 19.22 -2.31
N ASN A 104 -10.92 18.63 -3.11
CA ASN A 104 -10.41 19.23 -4.35
C ASN A 104 -11.35 19.06 -5.55
N GLY A 105 -12.54 18.50 -5.35
CA GLY A 105 -13.58 18.40 -6.37
C GLY A 105 -13.67 17.06 -7.10
N ALA A 106 -12.82 16.11 -6.78
CA ALA A 106 -12.91 14.76 -7.33
C ALA A 106 -14.18 14.04 -6.85
N LYS A 107 -14.69 13.13 -7.67
CA LYS A 107 -15.64 12.12 -7.21
C LYS A 107 -14.93 11.10 -6.34
N TYR A 108 -15.62 10.62 -5.30
CA TYR A 108 -15.09 9.63 -4.38
C TYR A 108 -15.99 8.40 -4.31
N ALA A 109 -15.45 7.24 -4.64
CA ALA A 109 -16.14 5.96 -4.54
C ALA A 109 -15.42 5.02 -3.59
N ILE A 110 -16.17 4.23 -2.84
CA ILE A 110 -15.66 3.19 -1.95
C ILE A 110 -16.21 1.85 -2.40
N LEU A 111 -15.32 0.88 -2.59
CA LEU A 111 -15.65 -0.52 -2.84
C LEU A 111 -14.97 -1.36 -1.76
N ASN A 112 -15.73 -1.71 -0.72
CA ASN A 112 -15.23 -2.45 0.43
C ASN A 112 -16.33 -3.33 1.02
N ARG A 113 -16.01 -4.54 1.45
CA ARG A 113 -16.99 -5.45 2.01
C ARG A 113 -17.70 -4.86 3.24
N ASP A 114 -16.91 -4.33 4.14
CA ASP A 114 -17.41 -3.78 5.40
C ASP A 114 -17.56 -2.26 5.30
N GLU A 115 -18.47 -1.69 6.09
CA GLU A 115 -18.62 -0.23 6.22
C GLU A 115 -17.33 0.44 6.70
N THR A 116 -17.14 1.69 6.31
CA THR A 116 -15.98 2.51 6.70
C THR A 116 -16.42 3.85 7.29
N GLU A 117 -15.52 4.47 8.07
CA GLU A 117 -15.77 5.83 8.59
C GLU A 117 -15.88 6.88 7.48
N HIS A 118 -15.46 6.54 6.26
CA HIS A 118 -15.50 7.44 5.10
C HIS A 118 -16.80 7.35 4.28
N ASP A 119 -17.67 6.40 4.54
CA ASP A 119 -18.86 6.14 3.73
C ASP A 119 -19.73 7.40 3.58
N SER A 120 -19.87 8.18 4.65
CA SER A 120 -20.64 9.44 4.63
C SER A 120 -20.03 10.55 3.76
N TYR A 121 -18.77 10.44 3.37
CA TYR A 121 -18.08 11.41 2.50
C TYR A 121 -18.07 11.00 1.03
N ALA A 122 -18.33 9.73 0.74
CA ALA A 122 -18.27 9.19 -0.61
C ALA A 122 -19.51 9.57 -1.44
N ASP A 123 -19.32 9.67 -2.76
CA ASP A 123 -20.43 9.82 -3.72
C ASP A 123 -21.08 8.46 -4.04
N LEU A 124 -20.31 7.37 -3.89
CA LEU A 124 -20.76 5.99 -4.11
C LEU A 124 -20.09 5.08 -3.10
N VAL A 125 -20.88 4.23 -2.45
CA VAL A 125 -20.39 3.16 -1.58
C VAL A 125 -20.98 1.84 -2.06
N VAL A 126 -20.14 0.84 -2.24
CA VAL A 126 -20.54 -0.53 -2.58
C VAL A 126 -19.95 -1.46 -1.53
N ASN A 127 -20.81 -1.99 -0.66
CA ASN A 127 -20.43 -2.96 0.38
C ASN A 127 -20.69 -4.37 -0.13
N ASP A 128 -19.73 -4.94 -0.85
CA ASP A 128 -19.80 -6.30 -1.41
C ASP A 128 -18.39 -6.85 -1.66
N GLU A 129 -18.33 -8.11 -2.06
CA GLU A 129 -17.07 -8.78 -2.42
C GLU A 129 -16.45 -8.16 -3.67
N ILE A 130 -15.26 -7.61 -3.51
CA ILE A 130 -14.53 -6.83 -4.54
C ILE A 130 -14.37 -7.63 -5.84
N GLY A 131 -14.06 -8.93 -5.71
CA GLY A 131 -13.84 -9.81 -6.87
C GLY A 131 -15.06 -9.89 -7.78
N TYR A 132 -16.24 -10.05 -7.20
CA TYR A 132 -17.49 -10.09 -7.95
C TYR A 132 -17.81 -8.75 -8.60
N VAL A 133 -17.79 -7.67 -7.81
CA VAL A 133 -18.16 -6.34 -8.31
C VAL A 133 -17.25 -5.88 -9.44
N LEU A 134 -15.92 -5.99 -9.25
CA LEU A 134 -14.98 -5.58 -10.29
C LEU A 134 -14.97 -6.56 -11.46
N GLY A 135 -15.09 -7.87 -11.20
CA GLY A 135 -15.15 -8.88 -12.25
C GLY A 135 -16.33 -8.67 -13.16
N ASP A 136 -17.52 -8.43 -12.60
CA ASP A 136 -18.74 -8.13 -13.37
C ASP A 136 -18.59 -6.80 -14.14
N ALA A 137 -18.04 -5.77 -13.53
CA ALA A 137 -17.86 -4.46 -14.16
C ALA A 137 -16.96 -4.50 -15.40
N VAL A 138 -15.99 -5.44 -15.44
CA VAL A 138 -15.05 -5.59 -16.56
C VAL A 138 -15.25 -6.88 -17.37
N ASN A 139 -16.33 -7.63 -17.12
CA ASN A 139 -16.72 -8.87 -17.81
C ASN A 139 -15.65 -9.98 -17.76
N VAL A 140 -15.05 -10.22 -16.59
CA VAL A 140 -14.04 -11.28 -16.36
C VAL A 140 -14.45 -12.30 -15.27
N ASN A 141 -15.72 -12.39 -14.92
CA ASN A 141 -16.31 -13.45 -14.05
C ASN A 141 -16.75 -14.66 -14.88
#